data_b46c520a57e0775d08850388fc93643b
#
_entry.id   b46c520a57e0775d08850388fc93643b
#
_cell.length_a   1.000
_cell.length_b   1.000
_cell.length_c   1.000
_cell.angle_alpha   90.00
_cell.angle_beta   90.00
_cell.angle_gamma   90.00
#
_symmetry.space_group_name_H-M   'P 1'
#
loop_
_entity.id
_entity.type
_entity.pdbx_description
1 polymer ?
#
loop_
_entity_poly.entity_id
_entity_poly.type
_entity_poly.pdbx_seq_one_letter_code
_entity_poly.pdbx_strand_id
1 'polypeptide(L)'
;MKDGHLLAHHIRLLNGWIFQKLLSQDPEALYRGEQGKILAVLWNSETGCATATDIALATGLANNTLTTMIKKLEEQKLVIVSPCGKDKRKKYLVLTELGKSQKEVGHRVSQKLDTIFYKGFSEEEIHQFEGFQERILANLKEKGNEV
;
A
#
# COMPACT_ATOMS: atom_id res chain seq x y z
N MET A 1 -10.75 -7.97 29.87
CA MET A 1 -10.86 -7.28 28.56
C MET A 1 -9.79 -7.82 27.62
N LYS A 2 -10.13 -7.92 26.35
CA LYS A 2 -9.19 -8.40 25.35
C LYS A 2 -8.53 -7.21 24.66
N ASP A 3 -7.22 -7.26 24.51
CA ASP A 3 -6.43 -6.13 24.01
C ASP A 3 -6.00 -6.28 22.54
N GLY A 4 -6.42 -7.37 21.87
CA GLY A 4 -5.94 -7.68 20.53
C GLY A 4 -6.13 -6.55 19.51
N HIS A 5 -7.28 -5.91 19.48
CA HIS A 5 -7.55 -4.84 18.53
C HIS A 5 -6.74 -3.58 18.83
N LEU A 6 -6.47 -3.31 20.12
CA LEU A 6 -5.62 -2.18 20.52
C LEU A 6 -4.16 -2.44 20.17
N LEU A 7 -3.68 -3.67 20.37
CA LEU A 7 -2.33 -4.07 19.96
C LEU A 7 -2.17 -3.97 18.44
N ALA A 8 -3.17 -4.43 17.69
CA ALA A 8 -3.15 -4.35 16.23
C ALA A 8 -3.07 -2.90 15.74
N HIS A 9 -3.83 -2.00 16.38
CA HIS A 9 -3.78 -0.57 16.06
C HIS A 9 -2.40 0.02 16.32
N HIS A 10 -1.81 -0.29 17.47
CA HIS A 10 -0.49 0.20 17.84
C HIS A 10 0.60 -0.36 16.90
N ILE A 11 0.51 -1.65 16.59
CA ILE A 11 1.41 -2.30 15.63
C ILE A 11 1.34 -1.59 14.28
N ARG A 12 0.13 -1.30 13.79
CA ARG A 12 -0.08 -0.61 12.53
C ARG A 12 0.60 0.76 12.51
N LEU A 13 0.47 1.53 13.59
CA LEU A 13 1.10 2.86 13.69
C LEU A 13 2.61 2.76 13.62
N LEU A 14 3.20 1.85 14.40
CA LEU A 14 4.66 1.67 14.43
C LEU A 14 5.19 1.10 13.11
N ASN A 15 4.45 0.17 12.50
CA ASN A 15 4.81 -0.36 11.18
C ASN A 15 4.90 0.76 10.13
N GLY A 16 3.94 1.66 10.13
CA GLY A 16 3.94 2.79 9.20
C GLY A 16 5.15 3.70 9.41
N TRP A 17 5.46 3.99 10.65
CA TRP A 17 6.61 4.81 11.04
C TRP A 17 7.93 4.20 10.58
N ILE A 18 8.12 2.92 10.91
CA ILE A 18 9.37 2.22 10.59
C ILE A 18 9.50 2.03 9.08
N PHE A 19 8.40 1.71 8.39
CA PHE A 19 8.40 1.59 6.93
C PHE A 19 8.88 2.88 6.27
N GLN A 20 8.32 4.03 6.69
CA GLN A 20 8.69 5.32 6.11
C GLN A 20 10.16 5.67 6.40
N LYS A 21 10.63 5.33 7.58
CA LYS A 21 12.03 5.54 7.95
C LYS A 21 12.97 4.71 7.09
N LEU A 22 12.65 3.42 6.91
CA LEU A 22 13.42 2.52 6.05
C LEU A 22 13.39 2.98 4.60
N LEU A 23 12.24 3.42 4.12
CA LEU A 23 12.08 3.93 2.76
C LEU A 23 12.94 5.17 2.54
N SER A 24 12.95 6.10 3.51
CA SER A 24 13.75 7.32 3.44
C SER A 24 15.26 7.06 3.39
N GLN A 25 15.68 5.90 3.89
CA GLN A 25 17.09 5.49 3.90
C GLN A 25 17.50 4.74 2.63
N ASP A 26 16.54 4.35 1.80
CA ASP A 26 16.84 3.65 0.55
C ASP A 26 17.23 4.67 -0.51
N PRO A 27 18.46 4.59 -1.08
CA PRO A 27 18.95 5.61 -2.01
C PRO A 27 18.22 5.63 -3.34
N GLU A 28 17.51 4.56 -3.69
CA GLU A 28 16.78 4.46 -4.96
C GLU A 28 15.30 4.84 -4.81
N ALA A 29 14.82 5.09 -3.58
CA ALA A 29 13.43 5.44 -3.35
C ALA A 29 13.11 6.84 -3.88
N LEU A 30 12.07 6.92 -4.72
CA LEU A 30 11.60 8.16 -5.30
C LEU A 30 10.26 8.61 -4.76
N TYR A 31 9.64 7.81 -3.90
CA TYR A 31 8.34 8.12 -3.32
C TYR A 31 8.40 8.08 -1.80
N ARG A 32 7.43 8.69 -1.15
CA ARG A 32 7.32 8.75 0.31
C ARG A 32 5.86 8.82 0.74
N GLY A 33 5.64 8.47 2.00
CA GLY A 33 4.35 8.61 2.66
C GLY A 33 3.23 7.83 1.96
N GLU A 34 2.10 8.48 1.85
CA GLU A 34 0.89 7.87 1.30
C GLU A 34 0.98 7.56 -0.19
N GLN A 35 2.00 8.11 -0.88
CA GLN A 35 2.24 7.78 -2.30
C GLN A 35 2.42 6.28 -2.51
N GLY A 36 3.04 5.59 -1.54
CA GLY A 36 3.24 4.16 -1.61
C GLY A 36 1.96 3.36 -1.70
N LYS A 37 0.89 3.83 -1.07
CA LYS A 37 -0.42 3.17 -1.14
C LYS A 37 -1.00 3.24 -2.55
N ILE A 38 -0.86 4.39 -3.20
CA ILE A 38 -1.31 4.58 -4.58
C ILE A 38 -0.51 3.70 -5.53
N LEU A 39 0.81 3.75 -5.41
CA LEU A 39 1.69 2.94 -6.25
C LEU A 39 1.43 1.44 -6.07
N ALA A 40 1.17 0.99 -4.84
CA ALA A 40 0.88 -0.41 -4.56
C ALA A 40 -0.37 -0.90 -5.30
N VAL A 41 -1.41 -0.07 -5.38
CA VAL A 41 -2.62 -0.41 -6.15
C VAL A 41 -2.25 -0.62 -7.62
N LEU A 42 -1.43 0.27 -8.18
CA LEU A 42 -1.01 0.20 -9.57
C LEU A 42 -0.06 -0.99 -9.82
N TRP A 43 0.85 -1.27 -8.92
CA TRP A 43 1.76 -2.43 -9.04
C TRP A 43 1.01 -3.75 -9.01
N ASN A 44 -0.10 -3.82 -8.26
CA ASN A 44 -0.91 -5.02 -8.14
C ASN A 44 -2.00 -5.13 -9.22
N SER A 45 -2.17 -4.11 -10.02
CA SER A 45 -3.10 -4.13 -11.15
C SER A 45 -2.49 -4.93 -12.31
N GLU A 46 -3.28 -5.79 -12.93
CA GLU A 46 -2.84 -6.59 -14.09
C GLU A 46 -2.44 -5.71 -15.26
N THR A 47 -3.09 -4.56 -15.42
CA THR A 47 -2.88 -3.66 -16.54
C THR A 47 -1.90 -2.53 -16.22
N GLY A 48 -1.51 -2.37 -14.95
CA GLY A 48 -0.68 -1.25 -14.49
C GLY A 48 -1.44 0.08 -14.48
N CYS A 49 -2.76 0.06 -14.57
CA CYS A 49 -3.58 1.26 -14.53
C CYS A 49 -4.81 1.09 -13.64
N ALA A 50 -5.32 2.21 -13.11
CA ALA A 50 -6.51 2.25 -12.28
C ALA A 50 -7.11 3.65 -12.32
N THR A 51 -8.42 3.75 -12.08
CA THR A 51 -9.09 5.05 -11.96
C THR A 51 -8.82 5.65 -10.58
N ALA A 52 -8.95 6.96 -10.47
CA ALA A 52 -8.85 7.64 -9.17
C ALA A 52 -9.89 7.09 -8.18
N THR A 53 -11.10 6.77 -8.66
CA THR A 53 -12.14 6.16 -7.83
C THR A 53 -11.72 4.81 -7.28
N ASP A 54 -11.14 3.94 -8.12
CA ASP A 54 -10.64 2.64 -7.70
C ASP A 54 -9.56 2.79 -6.62
N ILE A 55 -8.66 3.74 -6.82
CA ILE A 55 -7.57 4.01 -5.88
C ILE A 55 -8.13 4.53 -4.55
N ALA A 56 -9.11 5.43 -4.59
CA ALA A 56 -9.75 5.95 -3.38
C ALA A 56 -10.40 4.82 -2.57
N LEU A 57 -11.11 3.92 -3.23
CA LEU A 57 -11.75 2.77 -2.59
C LEU A 57 -10.73 1.80 -1.99
N ALA A 58 -9.64 1.55 -2.70
CA ALA A 58 -8.62 0.60 -2.24
C ALA A 58 -7.76 1.15 -1.10
N THR A 59 -7.50 2.46 -1.09
CA THR A 59 -6.58 3.08 -0.12
C THR A 59 -7.28 3.72 1.07
N GLY A 60 -8.55 4.10 0.92
CA GLY A 60 -9.28 4.86 1.94
C GLY A 60 -8.83 6.31 2.06
N LEU A 61 -8.03 6.81 1.14
CA LEU A 61 -7.56 8.19 1.16
C LEU A 61 -8.70 9.16 0.79
N ALA A 62 -8.73 10.30 1.47
CA ALA A 62 -9.67 11.38 1.16
C ALA A 62 -9.37 11.96 -0.23
N ASN A 63 -10.40 12.42 -0.92
CA ASN A 63 -10.29 12.92 -2.30
C ASN A 63 -9.25 14.04 -2.46
N ASN A 64 -9.21 14.98 -1.52
CA ASN A 64 -8.24 16.08 -1.58
C ASN A 64 -6.79 15.59 -1.39
N THR A 65 -6.57 14.64 -0.49
CA THR A 65 -5.27 14.00 -0.28
C THR A 65 -4.86 13.23 -1.53
N LEU A 66 -5.79 12.46 -2.09
CA LEU A 66 -5.55 11.69 -3.30
C LEU A 66 -5.16 12.58 -4.48
N THR A 67 -5.91 13.65 -4.72
CA THR A 67 -5.64 14.61 -5.80
C THR A 67 -4.24 15.21 -5.68
N THR A 68 -3.87 15.62 -4.47
CA THR A 68 -2.53 16.20 -4.19
C THR A 68 -1.43 15.17 -4.44
N MET A 69 -1.63 13.93 -3.98
CA MET A 69 -0.65 12.86 -4.15
C MET A 69 -0.47 12.47 -5.62
N ILE A 70 -1.56 12.39 -6.37
CA ILE A 70 -1.52 12.08 -7.80
C ILE A 70 -0.71 13.13 -8.55
N LYS A 71 -0.96 14.40 -8.24
CA LYS A 71 -0.23 15.52 -8.87
C LYS A 71 1.27 15.38 -8.60
N LYS A 72 1.66 15.08 -7.37
CA LYS A 72 3.06 14.85 -7.01
C LYS A 72 3.67 13.69 -7.79
N LEU A 73 2.94 12.58 -7.90
CA LEU A 73 3.41 11.40 -8.64
C LEU A 73 3.61 11.72 -10.13
N GLU A 74 2.73 12.54 -10.70
CA GLU A 74 2.89 13.01 -12.09
C GLU A 74 4.13 13.90 -12.24
N GLU A 75 4.34 14.83 -11.33
CA GLU A 75 5.50 15.72 -11.31
C GLU A 75 6.81 14.93 -11.20
N GLN A 76 6.80 13.86 -10.42
CA GLN A 76 7.93 12.95 -10.26
C GLN A 76 8.09 11.98 -11.43
N LYS A 77 7.16 12.00 -12.38
CA LYS A 77 7.14 11.11 -13.56
C LYS A 77 7.02 9.61 -13.22
N LEU A 78 6.40 9.32 -12.09
CA LEU A 78 6.13 7.95 -11.68
C LEU A 78 4.82 7.42 -12.27
N VAL A 79 3.87 8.32 -12.54
CA VAL A 79 2.61 8.00 -13.20
C VAL A 79 2.29 9.04 -14.26
N ILE A 80 1.45 8.66 -15.20
CA ILE A 80 0.80 9.57 -16.15
C ILE A 80 -0.70 9.37 -16.05
N VAL A 81 -1.46 10.41 -16.33
CA VAL A 81 -2.92 10.32 -16.45
C VAL A 81 -3.25 10.16 -17.93
N SER A 82 -3.93 9.09 -18.27
CA SER A 82 -4.17 8.72 -19.66
C SER A 82 -5.46 7.92 -19.77
N PRO A 83 -6.20 7.99 -20.90
CA PRO A 83 -7.24 7.04 -21.15
C PRO A 83 -6.63 5.64 -21.29
N CYS A 84 -7.15 4.68 -20.51
CA CYS A 84 -6.72 3.29 -20.59
C CYS A 84 -7.98 2.45 -20.82
N GLY A 85 -7.97 1.57 -21.83
CA GLY A 85 -9.11 0.77 -22.16
C GLY A 85 -10.11 1.46 -23.08
N LYS A 86 -11.36 0.97 -23.08
CA LYS A 86 -12.38 1.35 -24.09
C LYS A 86 -13.13 2.63 -23.76
N ASP A 87 -13.24 3.01 -22.49
CA ASP A 87 -13.99 4.20 -22.09
C ASP A 87 -13.08 5.41 -22.00
N LYS A 88 -13.07 6.21 -23.06
CA LYS A 88 -12.24 7.42 -23.16
C LYS A 88 -12.69 8.55 -22.23
N ARG A 89 -13.87 8.43 -21.62
CA ARG A 89 -14.36 9.44 -20.66
C ARG A 89 -13.71 9.30 -19.30
N LYS A 90 -13.18 8.11 -18.99
CA LYS A 90 -12.53 7.85 -17.72
C LYS A 90 -11.04 8.19 -17.82
N LYS A 91 -10.53 8.78 -16.75
CA LYS A 91 -9.10 9.04 -16.61
C LYS A 91 -8.49 7.95 -15.74
N TYR A 92 -7.40 7.40 -16.21
CA TYR A 92 -6.67 6.35 -15.52
C TYR A 92 -5.29 6.84 -15.15
N LEU A 93 -4.83 6.42 -13.98
CA LEU A 93 -3.42 6.54 -13.63
C LEU A 93 -2.70 5.33 -14.21
N VAL A 94 -1.61 5.59 -14.89
CA VAL A 94 -0.80 4.54 -15.53
C VAL A 94 0.64 4.68 -15.05
N LEU A 95 1.25 3.57 -14.61
CA LEU A 95 2.65 3.57 -14.22
C LEU A 95 3.56 3.84 -15.41
N THR A 96 4.53 4.73 -15.22
CA THR A 96 5.65 4.85 -16.14
C THR A 96 6.65 3.72 -15.88
N GLU A 97 7.67 3.56 -16.72
CA GLU A 97 8.74 2.60 -16.45
C GLU A 97 9.43 2.92 -15.11
N LEU A 98 9.62 4.22 -14.83
CA LEU A 98 10.19 4.65 -13.55
C LEU A 98 9.29 4.26 -12.37
N GLY A 99 7.97 4.42 -12.51
CA GLY A 99 7.00 4.00 -11.50
C GLY A 99 7.02 2.50 -11.26
N LYS A 100 7.16 1.72 -12.32
CA LYS A 100 7.28 0.26 -12.24
C LYS A 100 8.54 -0.15 -11.49
N SER A 101 9.65 0.56 -11.70
CA SER A 101 10.92 0.26 -11.05
C SER A 101 10.86 0.42 -9.53
N GLN A 102 9.97 1.26 -9.02
CA GLN A 102 9.81 1.50 -7.59
C GLN A 102 9.19 0.32 -6.83
N LYS A 103 8.61 -0.64 -7.54
CA LYS A 103 8.10 -1.88 -6.92
C LYS A 103 9.23 -2.64 -6.22
N GLU A 104 10.40 -2.71 -6.83
CA GLU A 104 11.57 -3.37 -6.25
C GLU A 104 12.02 -2.67 -4.96
N VAL A 105 11.97 -1.34 -4.93
CA VAL A 105 12.29 -0.57 -3.74
C VAL A 105 11.31 -0.91 -2.61
N GLY A 106 10.02 -0.89 -2.91
CA GLY A 106 8.98 -1.24 -1.93
C GLY A 106 9.13 -2.65 -1.40
N HIS A 107 9.44 -3.59 -2.27
CA HIS A 107 9.65 -5.00 -1.90
C HIS A 107 10.85 -5.14 -0.96
N ARG A 108 11.95 -4.49 -1.29
CA ARG A 108 13.18 -4.51 -0.49
C ARG A 108 12.94 -3.93 0.92
N VAL A 109 12.22 -2.82 1.00
CA VAL A 109 11.88 -2.18 2.28
C VAL A 109 10.94 -3.08 3.09
N SER A 110 9.94 -3.70 2.44
CA SER A 110 9.04 -4.64 3.10
C SER A 110 9.79 -5.83 3.70
N GLN A 111 10.78 -6.36 2.99
CA GLN A 111 11.61 -7.45 3.51
C GLN A 111 12.39 -7.03 4.76
N LYS A 112 12.91 -5.81 4.78
CA LYS A 112 13.60 -5.29 5.97
C LYS A 112 12.63 -5.15 7.15
N LEU A 113 11.41 -4.69 6.89
CA LEU A 113 10.39 -4.58 7.92
C LEU A 113 10.01 -5.96 8.47
N ASP A 114 9.85 -6.96 7.59
CA ASP A 114 9.54 -8.33 8.00
C ASP A 114 10.59 -8.88 8.96
N THR A 115 11.86 -8.61 8.71
CA THR A 115 12.95 -9.04 9.58
C THR A 115 12.83 -8.45 10.98
N ILE A 116 12.42 -7.19 11.07
CA ILE A 116 12.19 -6.50 12.35
C ILE A 116 10.93 -7.05 13.02
N PHE A 117 9.86 -7.17 12.25
CA PHE A 117 8.53 -7.57 12.72
C PHE A 117 8.55 -8.96 13.35
N TYR A 118 9.21 -9.90 12.70
CA TYR A 118 9.24 -11.30 13.12
C TYR A 118 10.52 -11.70 13.87
N LYS A 119 11.28 -10.73 14.36
CA LYS A 119 12.50 -11.04 15.11
C LYS A 119 12.21 -11.96 16.30
N GLY A 120 12.89 -13.09 16.33
CA GLY A 120 12.76 -14.06 17.42
C GLY A 120 11.63 -15.08 17.24
N PHE A 121 10.88 -15.00 16.12
CA PHE A 121 9.82 -15.94 15.82
C PHE A 121 10.33 -17.09 14.96
N SER A 122 9.82 -18.30 15.21
CA SER A 122 10.06 -19.45 14.34
C SER A 122 9.14 -19.36 13.11
N GLU A 123 9.47 -20.12 12.07
CA GLU A 123 8.62 -20.20 10.87
C GLU A 123 7.23 -20.73 11.21
N GLU A 124 7.11 -21.67 12.14
CA GLU A 124 5.84 -22.21 12.60
C GLU A 124 5.01 -21.13 13.29
N GLU A 125 5.63 -20.35 14.18
CA GLU A 125 4.96 -19.25 14.88
C GLU A 125 4.47 -18.18 13.90
N ILE A 126 5.27 -17.85 12.90
CA ILE A 126 4.90 -16.90 11.85
C ILE A 126 3.67 -17.42 11.10
N HIS A 127 3.68 -18.67 10.69
CA HIS A 127 2.56 -19.29 9.98
C HIS A 127 1.27 -19.26 10.82
N GLN A 128 1.37 -19.60 12.10
CA GLN A 128 0.24 -19.56 13.02
C GLN A 128 -0.30 -18.15 13.19
N PHE A 129 0.59 -17.19 13.39
CA PHE A 129 0.21 -15.79 13.59
C PHE A 129 -0.51 -15.24 12.35
N GLU A 130 0.02 -15.49 11.17
CA GLU A 130 -0.58 -15.03 9.91
C GLU A 130 -1.95 -15.69 9.70
N GLY A 131 -2.08 -16.96 10.05
CA GLY A 131 -3.37 -17.65 10.02
C GLY A 131 -4.41 -17.02 10.93
N PHE A 132 -4.01 -16.62 12.14
CA PHE A 132 -4.91 -15.90 13.06
C PHE A 132 -5.29 -14.53 12.52
N GLN A 133 -4.35 -13.82 11.94
CA GLN A 133 -4.64 -12.52 11.31
C GLN A 133 -5.63 -12.66 10.16
N GLU A 134 -5.51 -13.68 9.35
CA GLU A 134 -6.44 -13.96 8.24
C GLU A 134 -7.85 -14.22 8.76
N ARG A 135 -7.98 -14.95 9.86
CA ARG A 135 -9.28 -15.21 10.49
C ARG A 135 -9.90 -13.92 11.01
N ILE A 136 -9.12 -13.07 11.66
CA ILE A 136 -9.57 -11.76 12.13
C ILE A 136 -10.01 -10.89 10.94
N LEU A 137 -9.21 -10.87 9.90
CA LEU A 137 -9.50 -10.09 8.70
C LEU A 137 -10.82 -10.53 8.06
N ALA A 138 -11.08 -11.84 7.98
CA ALA A 138 -12.33 -12.38 7.45
C ALA A 138 -13.54 -11.91 8.29
N ASN A 139 -13.41 -11.94 9.63
CA ASN A 139 -14.46 -11.46 10.53
C ASN A 139 -14.78 -9.99 10.29
N LEU A 140 -13.75 -9.18 10.15
CA LEU A 140 -13.91 -7.74 9.95
C LEU A 140 -14.51 -7.41 8.59
N LYS A 141 -14.12 -8.12 7.54
CA LYS A 141 -14.69 -7.96 6.20
C LYS A 141 -16.17 -8.30 6.16
N GLU A 142 -16.57 -9.39 6.81
CA GLU A 142 -17.96 -9.80 6.90
C GLU A 142 -18.80 -8.71 7.56
N LYS A 143 -18.35 -8.19 8.69
CA LYS A 143 -19.07 -7.14 9.43
C LYS A 143 -19.04 -5.81 8.68
N GLY A 144 -17.96 -5.48 8.01
CA GLY A 144 -17.82 -4.27 7.23
C GLY A 144 -18.82 -4.19 6.08
N ASN A 145 -19.23 -5.33 5.52
CA ASN A 145 -20.24 -5.39 4.47
C ASN A 145 -21.66 -5.12 4.99
N GLU A 146 -21.88 -5.26 6.30
CA GLU A 146 -23.17 -5.04 6.95
C GLU A 146 -23.37 -3.61 7.46
N VAL A 147 -22.27 -2.87 7.65
CA VAL A 147 -22.29 -1.54 8.28
C VAL A 147 -22.46 -0.41 7.27
#